data_1f450c622581e503a8f60558043123a3
#
_entry.id   1f450c622581e503a8f60558043123a3
#
_cell.length_a   1.000
_cell.length_b   1.000
_cell.length_c   1.000
_cell.angle_alpha   90.00
_cell.angle_beta   90.00
_cell.angle_gamma   90.00
#
_symmetry.space_group_name_H-M   'P 1'
#
loop_
_entity.id
_entity.type
_entity.pdbx_description
1 polymer ?
#
loop_
_entity_poly.entity_id
_entity_poly.type
_entity_poly.pdbx_seq_one_letter_code
_entity_poly.pdbx_strand_id
1 'polypeptide(L)'
;LKVGEEMVDLSPKWRTITIDEALKEYAGIEWETVRDDEIKEIIKKHKFQVTGVYSRNKALFAIYDHLVTPNLVQPTWVIDYPVEVSPLSKTHRSKPGRVERFECYIGGKEIFDGWSEIVSEHEQRERFENEQKNMKAGDDESQPLDEEFLTALSYGCPPLGGIGYGVDRLIMFITNTWAIREVIAFPLMRPEKE
;
A
#
# COMPACT_ATOMS: atom_id res chain seq x y z
N LEU A 1 -18.13 -15.76 5.40
CA LEU A 1 -17.37 -16.49 4.37
C LEU A 1 -16.15 -17.16 5.00
N LYS A 2 -15.84 -18.40 4.64
CA LYS A 2 -14.61 -19.06 5.10
C LYS A 2 -13.44 -18.69 4.17
N VAL A 3 -12.33 -18.24 4.75
CA VAL A 3 -11.13 -17.82 4.05
C VAL A 3 -9.92 -18.52 4.68
N GLY A 4 -9.35 -19.49 4.02
CA GLY A 4 -8.43 -20.43 4.66
C GLY A 4 -9.14 -21.18 5.80
N GLU A 5 -8.61 -21.09 6.99
CA GLU A 5 -9.23 -21.65 8.21
C GLU A 5 -10.08 -20.64 8.97
N GLU A 6 -10.03 -19.35 8.60
CA GLU A 6 -10.70 -18.27 9.30
C GLU A 6 -12.12 -18.01 8.79
N MET A 7 -13.01 -17.58 9.68
CA MET A 7 -14.33 -17.09 9.32
C MET A 7 -14.31 -15.56 9.20
N VAL A 8 -14.63 -15.05 8.03
CA VAL A 8 -14.68 -13.61 7.74
C VAL A 8 -16.13 -13.17 7.71
N ASP A 9 -16.43 -12.16 8.50
CA ASP A 9 -17.75 -11.50 8.52
C ASP A 9 -17.76 -10.32 7.55
N LEU A 10 -18.54 -10.44 6.49
CA LEU A 10 -18.72 -9.40 5.47
C LEU A 10 -19.89 -8.45 5.76
N SER A 11 -20.50 -8.56 6.94
CA SER A 11 -21.61 -7.67 7.33
C SER A 11 -21.18 -6.19 7.31
N PRO A 12 -22.10 -5.25 7.00
CA PRO A 12 -21.76 -3.82 6.93
C PRO A 12 -21.19 -3.26 8.24
N LYS A 13 -20.47 -2.14 8.11
CA LYS A 13 -19.67 -1.43 9.12
C LYS A 13 -18.33 -2.10 9.40
N TRP A 14 -17.56 -2.26 8.31
CA TRP A 14 -16.18 -2.67 8.42
C TRP A 14 -15.37 -1.66 9.23
N ARG A 15 -14.42 -2.19 9.99
CA ARG A 15 -13.54 -1.39 10.83
C ARG A 15 -12.72 -0.41 9.98
N THR A 16 -12.49 0.80 10.50
CA THR A 16 -11.55 1.77 9.96
C THR A 16 -10.53 2.12 11.03
N ILE A 17 -9.24 2.04 10.69
CA ILE A 17 -8.12 2.39 11.57
C ILE A 17 -7.07 3.15 10.76
N THR A 18 -6.26 3.96 11.43
CA THR A 18 -5.07 4.54 10.82
C THR A 18 -3.93 3.52 10.74
N ILE A 19 -2.96 3.76 9.84
CA ILE A 19 -1.76 2.91 9.77
C ILE A 19 -0.99 2.91 11.10
N ASP A 20 -1.00 4.02 11.83
CA ASP A 20 -0.35 4.17 13.13
C ASP A 20 -1.03 3.29 14.19
N GLU A 21 -2.37 3.34 14.25
CA GLU A 21 -3.16 2.49 15.15
C GLU A 21 -2.97 1.00 14.82
N ALA A 22 -2.92 0.65 13.53
CA ALA A 22 -2.69 -0.72 13.10
C ALA A 22 -1.29 -1.21 13.51
N LEU A 23 -0.26 -0.40 13.30
CA LEU A 23 1.11 -0.73 13.70
C LEU A 23 1.23 -0.92 15.22
N LYS A 24 0.59 -0.05 15.99
CA LYS A 24 0.55 -0.16 17.45
C LYS A 24 -0.17 -1.43 17.90
N GLU A 25 -1.34 -1.70 17.37
CA GLU A 25 -2.18 -2.82 17.80
C GLU A 25 -1.56 -4.19 17.48
N TYR A 26 -1.05 -4.36 16.26
CA TYR A 26 -0.59 -5.67 15.79
C TYR A 26 0.92 -5.90 15.94
N ALA A 27 1.72 -4.84 15.97
CA ALA A 27 3.17 -4.96 16.12
C ALA A 27 3.71 -4.37 17.42
N GLY A 28 2.88 -3.69 18.22
CA GLY A 28 3.29 -3.04 19.47
C GLY A 28 4.20 -1.83 19.28
N ILE A 29 4.19 -1.23 18.08
CA ILE A 29 5.10 -0.14 17.69
C ILE A 29 4.32 1.17 17.61
N GLU A 30 4.75 2.16 18.37
CA GLU A 30 4.24 3.54 18.30
C GLU A 30 4.98 4.30 17.21
N TRP A 31 4.29 4.68 16.12
CA TRP A 31 4.89 5.33 14.96
C TRP A 31 5.75 6.55 15.31
N GLU A 32 5.24 7.43 16.18
CA GLU A 32 5.89 8.69 16.50
C GLU A 32 7.09 8.54 17.44
N THR A 33 7.08 7.54 18.31
CA THR A 33 8.03 7.46 19.45
C THR A 33 9.05 6.33 19.34
N VAL A 34 8.84 5.33 18.50
CA VAL A 34 9.80 4.25 18.29
C VAL A 34 11.13 4.80 17.77
N ARG A 35 12.24 4.34 18.33
CA ARG A 35 13.57 4.82 17.95
C ARG A 35 14.07 4.17 16.66
N ASP A 36 14.95 4.88 15.95
CA ASP A 36 15.50 4.40 14.68
C ASP A 36 16.38 3.14 14.83
N ASP A 37 17.03 2.97 15.98
CA ASP A 37 17.78 1.76 16.30
C ASP A 37 16.85 0.55 16.47
N GLU A 38 15.70 0.71 17.13
CA GLU A 38 14.69 -0.33 17.28
C GLU A 38 14.07 -0.72 15.92
N ILE A 39 13.77 0.26 15.06
CA ILE A 39 13.30 0.01 13.69
C ILE A 39 14.29 -0.86 12.92
N LYS A 40 15.59 -0.50 12.95
CA LYS A 40 16.64 -1.27 12.27
C LYS A 40 16.81 -2.67 12.83
N GLU A 41 16.69 -2.85 14.14
CA GLU A 41 16.73 -4.16 14.77
C GLU A 41 15.56 -5.06 14.35
N ILE A 42 14.34 -4.51 14.26
CA ILE A 42 13.16 -5.24 13.79
C ILE A 42 13.35 -5.69 12.35
N ILE A 43 13.76 -4.79 11.46
CA ILE A 43 14.02 -5.09 10.05
C ILE A 43 15.07 -6.21 9.92
N LYS A 44 16.18 -6.11 10.67
CA LYS A 44 17.24 -7.11 10.68
C LYS A 44 16.77 -8.47 11.22
N LYS A 45 16.00 -8.46 12.31
CA LYS A 45 15.45 -9.67 12.94
C LYS A 45 14.54 -10.44 11.99
N HIS A 46 13.68 -9.72 11.27
CA HIS A 46 12.72 -10.32 10.36
C HIS A 46 13.24 -10.47 8.92
N LYS A 47 14.46 -9.99 8.62
CA LYS A 47 15.18 -10.15 7.34
C LYS A 47 14.43 -9.58 6.11
N PHE A 48 13.63 -8.54 6.28
CA PHE A 48 13.07 -7.84 5.15
C PHE A 48 13.87 -6.59 4.79
N GLN A 49 13.69 -6.10 3.57
CA GLN A 49 14.46 -4.99 3.00
C GLN A 49 13.58 -3.75 2.87
N VAL A 50 14.22 -2.59 2.98
CA VAL A 50 13.63 -1.31 2.62
C VAL A 50 14.29 -0.87 1.32
N THR A 51 13.52 -0.77 0.25
CA THR A 51 14.00 -0.43 -1.08
C THR A 51 14.09 1.08 -1.30
N GLY A 52 14.89 1.50 -2.28
CA GLY A 52 15.05 2.90 -2.65
C GLY A 52 15.83 3.74 -1.63
N VAL A 53 15.55 5.03 -1.62
CA VAL A 53 16.14 5.95 -0.64
C VAL A 53 15.53 5.69 0.72
N TYR A 54 16.38 5.33 1.69
CA TYR A 54 15.92 5.05 3.06
C TYR A 54 15.26 6.29 3.67
N SER A 55 14.09 6.09 4.24
CA SER A 55 13.46 7.02 5.17
C SER A 55 12.86 6.24 6.35
N ARG A 56 12.70 6.94 7.49
CA ARG A 56 12.03 6.37 8.66
C ARG A 56 10.63 5.85 8.31
N ASN A 57 9.85 6.64 7.57
CA ASN A 57 8.48 6.28 7.20
C ASN A 57 8.41 5.07 6.26
N LYS A 58 9.32 4.95 5.29
CA LYS A 58 9.45 3.73 4.46
C LYS A 58 9.79 2.50 5.30
N ALA A 59 10.69 2.65 6.28
CA ALA A 59 11.07 1.57 7.16
C ALA A 59 9.90 1.10 8.04
N LEU A 60 9.14 2.03 8.61
CA LEU A 60 7.92 1.71 9.37
C LEU A 60 6.82 1.11 8.51
N PHE A 61 6.68 1.59 7.28
CA PHE A 61 5.74 1.00 6.31
C PHE A 61 6.13 -0.45 5.97
N ALA A 62 7.41 -0.74 5.76
CA ALA A 62 7.88 -2.12 5.55
C ALA A 62 7.58 -3.02 6.75
N ILE A 63 7.71 -2.52 7.97
CA ILE A 63 7.30 -3.26 9.18
C ILE A 63 5.78 -3.49 9.19
N TYR A 64 4.99 -2.46 8.88
CA TYR A 64 3.54 -2.57 8.75
C TYR A 64 3.15 -3.65 7.74
N ASP A 65 3.71 -3.59 6.54
CA ASP A 65 3.39 -4.53 5.48
C ASP A 65 3.69 -5.99 5.87
N HIS A 66 4.81 -6.23 6.54
CA HIS A 66 5.23 -7.59 6.91
C HIS A 66 4.60 -8.13 8.20
N LEU A 67 4.37 -7.29 9.19
CA LEU A 67 3.94 -7.73 10.52
C LEU A 67 2.47 -7.44 10.82
N VAL A 68 1.86 -6.48 10.14
CA VAL A 68 0.48 -6.07 10.41
C VAL A 68 -0.49 -6.64 9.38
N THR A 69 -0.20 -6.47 8.09
CA THR A 69 -1.17 -6.82 7.04
C THR A 69 -1.62 -8.29 7.08
N PRO A 70 -0.76 -9.29 7.36
CA PRO A 70 -1.19 -10.69 7.46
C PRO A 70 -2.21 -10.94 8.58
N ASN A 71 -2.27 -10.05 9.58
CA ASN A 71 -3.16 -10.16 10.72
C ASN A 71 -4.50 -9.42 10.53
N LEU A 72 -4.67 -8.67 9.44
CA LEU A 72 -5.92 -7.98 9.08
C LEU A 72 -6.90 -8.97 8.43
N VAL A 73 -7.36 -9.96 9.20
CA VAL A 73 -8.22 -11.04 8.72
C VAL A 73 -9.65 -10.55 8.47
N GLN A 74 -10.22 -9.79 9.41
CA GLN A 74 -11.55 -9.22 9.25
C GLN A 74 -11.49 -7.98 8.36
N PRO A 75 -12.56 -7.67 7.59
CA PRO A 75 -12.59 -6.51 6.71
C PRO A 75 -12.21 -5.23 7.44
N THR A 76 -11.08 -4.63 7.06
CA THR A 76 -10.51 -3.47 7.73
C THR A 76 -10.03 -2.45 6.72
N TRP A 77 -10.53 -1.23 6.80
CA TRP A 77 -10.01 -0.07 6.10
C TRP A 77 -8.85 0.51 6.90
N VAL A 78 -7.70 0.61 6.26
CA VAL A 78 -6.52 1.29 6.82
C VAL A 78 -6.34 2.60 6.06
N ILE A 79 -6.15 3.69 6.78
CA ILE A 79 -6.09 5.06 6.25
C ILE A 79 -4.82 5.79 6.70
N ASP A 80 -4.58 6.97 6.13
CA ASP A 80 -3.52 7.90 6.54
C ASP A 80 -2.10 7.40 6.29
N TYR A 81 -1.87 6.89 5.09
CA TYR A 81 -0.56 6.38 4.65
C TYR A 81 0.50 7.49 4.60
N PRO A 82 1.79 7.14 4.80
CA PRO A 82 2.88 8.09 4.63
C PRO A 82 3.01 8.56 3.17
N VAL A 83 3.42 9.80 3.02
CA VAL A 83 3.63 10.41 1.71
C VAL A 83 4.71 9.70 0.88
N GLU A 84 5.74 9.16 1.54
CA GLU A 84 6.90 8.52 0.91
C GLU A 84 6.60 7.18 0.25
N VAL A 85 5.43 6.59 0.55
CA VAL A 85 4.99 5.31 -0.03
C VAL A 85 3.72 5.47 -0.86
N SER A 86 3.37 6.70 -1.21
CA SER A 86 2.12 7.01 -1.90
C SER A 86 2.29 8.14 -2.93
N PRO A 87 3.07 7.91 -4.00
CA PRO A 87 3.51 8.97 -4.92
C PRO A 87 2.40 9.60 -5.75
N LEU A 88 1.25 8.96 -5.89
CA LEU A 88 0.11 9.44 -6.68
C LEU A 88 -1.01 10.01 -5.81
N SER A 89 -0.91 9.87 -4.49
CA SER A 89 -1.97 10.26 -3.56
C SER A 89 -1.79 11.69 -3.07
N LYS A 90 -2.87 12.43 -3.03
CA LYS A 90 -2.90 13.82 -2.57
C LYS A 90 -2.47 13.94 -1.11
N THR A 91 -1.68 14.96 -0.81
CA THR A 91 -1.31 15.32 0.56
C THR A 91 -2.56 15.47 1.44
N HIS A 92 -2.53 14.88 2.62
CA HIS A 92 -3.65 14.92 3.56
C HIS A 92 -3.91 16.35 4.02
N ARG A 93 -5.18 16.80 3.94
CA ARG A 93 -5.62 18.18 4.22
C ARG A 93 -5.38 18.65 5.64
N SER A 94 -5.20 17.76 6.61
CA SER A 94 -5.07 18.09 8.04
C SER A 94 -3.98 17.31 8.79
N LYS A 95 -3.30 16.36 8.12
CA LYS A 95 -2.26 15.53 8.76
C LYS A 95 -0.94 15.67 7.98
N PRO A 96 -0.01 16.52 8.42
CA PRO A 96 1.28 16.68 7.75
C PRO A 96 2.03 15.34 7.61
N GLY A 97 2.71 15.14 6.48
CA GLY A 97 3.44 13.90 6.18
C GLY A 97 2.56 12.69 5.81
N ARG A 98 1.26 12.86 5.76
CA ARG A 98 0.28 11.83 5.36
C ARG A 98 -0.39 12.19 4.03
N VAL A 99 -1.01 11.18 3.42
CA VAL A 99 -1.83 11.32 2.20
C VAL A 99 -3.26 10.86 2.44
N GLU A 100 -4.16 11.32 1.59
CA GLU A 100 -5.56 10.88 1.56
C GLU A 100 -5.68 9.56 0.78
N ARG A 101 -5.11 8.48 1.35
CA ARG A 101 -5.14 7.11 0.80
C ARG A 101 -5.78 6.17 1.80
N PHE A 102 -6.47 5.17 1.29
CA PHE A 102 -7.02 4.07 2.06
C PHE A 102 -6.78 2.75 1.32
N GLU A 103 -6.57 1.70 2.08
CA GLU A 103 -6.58 0.33 1.58
C GLU A 103 -7.56 -0.50 2.41
N CYS A 104 -8.17 -1.52 1.79
CA CYS A 104 -9.01 -2.45 2.50
C CYS A 104 -8.38 -3.85 2.48
N TYR A 105 -8.21 -4.40 3.64
CA TYR A 105 -7.70 -5.75 3.84
C TYR A 105 -8.82 -6.70 4.25
N ILE A 106 -8.79 -7.90 3.67
CA ILE A 106 -9.66 -9.01 4.02
C ILE A 106 -8.83 -10.30 3.93
N GLY A 107 -8.85 -11.12 4.98
CA GLY A 107 -8.07 -12.35 5.01
C GLY A 107 -6.56 -12.12 4.93
N GLY A 108 -6.06 -11.02 5.46
CA GLY A 108 -4.65 -10.64 5.40
C GLY A 108 -4.16 -10.21 4.00
N LYS A 109 -5.07 -9.89 3.09
CA LYS A 109 -4.77 -9.45 1.73
C LYS A 109 -5.45 -8.13 1.42
N GLU A 110 -4.72 -7.22 0.79
CA GLU A 110 -5.29 -6.00 0.21
C GLU A 110 -6.23 -6.37 -0.93
N ILE A 111 -7.48 -5.92 -0.85
CA ILE A 111 -8.52 -6.14 -1.86
C ILE A 111 -8.84 -4.84 -2.59
N PHE A 112 -8.82 -3.72 -1.89
CA PHE A 112 -9.07 -2.39 -2.44
C PHE A 112 -7.96 -1.43 -2.06
N ASP A 113 -7.61 -0.54 -2.98
CA ASP A 113 -6.75 0.62 -2.77
C ASP A 113 -7.37 1.84 -3.44
N GLY A 114 -7.33 2.99 -2.79
CA GLY A 114 -7.90 4.20 -3.34
C GLY A 114 -7.39 5.45 -2.64
N TRP A 115 -7.51 6.58 -3.34
CA TRP A 115 -7.03 7.86 -2.83
C TRP A 115 -7.73 9.06 -3.45
N SER A 116 -7.54 10.23 -2.82
CA SER A 116 -7.76 11.51 -3.48
C SER A 116 -6.61 11.79 -4.42
N GLU A 117 -6.91 12.15 -5.67
CA GLU A 117 -5.89 12.41 -6.69
C GLU A 117 -5.15 13.72 -6.44
N ILE A 118 -3.86 13.76 -6.79
CA ILE A 118 -3.11 15.00 -6.90
C ILE A 118 -3.62 15.73 -8.14
N VAL A 119 -4.12 16.96 -7.94
CA VAL A 119 -4.63 17.80 -9.04
C VAL A 119 -3.69 18.95 -9.40
N SER A 120 -2.56 19.06 -8.71
CA SER A 120 -1.51 20.04 -8.94
C SER A 120 -0.39 19.43 -9.76
N GLU A 121 -0.11 19.96 -10.97
CA GLU A 121 1.04 19.57 -11.77
C GLU A 121 2.35 19.67 -10.97
N HIS A 122 2.53 20.77 -10.22
CA HIS A 122 3.73 21.01 -9.43
C HIS A 122 3.93 19.94 -8.33
N GLU A 123 2.88 19.64 -7.55
CA GLU A 123 2.94 18.58 -6.52
C GLU A 123 3.25 17.22 -7.13
N GLN A 124 2.60 16.87 -8.25
CA GLN A 124 2.82 15.60 -8.93
C GLN A 124 4.26 15.49 -9.49
N ARG A 125 4.80 16.58 -10.05
CA ARG A 125 6.19 16.62 -10.52
C ARG A 125 7.18 16.34 -9.41
N GLU A 126 7.03 16.98 -8.25
CA GLU A 126 7.88 16.72 -7.07
C GLU A 126 7.82 15.25 -6.63
N ARG A 127 6.63 14.63 -6.69
CA ARG A 127 6.48 13.20 -6.38
C ARG A 127 7.25 12.33 -7.37
N PHE A 128 7.09 12.54 -8.67
CA PHE A 128 7.80 11.79 -9.70
C PHE A 128 9.33 11.98 -9.62
N GLU A 129 9.80 13.18 -9.32
CA GLU A 129 11.24 13.43 -9.14
C GLU A 129 11.81 12.64 -7.93
N ASN A 130 11.02 12.49 -6.86
CA ASN A 130 11.41 11.66 -5.73
C ASN A 130 11.39 10.17 -6.09
N GLU A 131 10.41 9.72 -6.85
CA GLU A 131 10.36 8.34 -7.38
C GLU A 131 11.57 8.04 -8.27
N GLN A 132 12.00 8.97 -9.12
CA GLN A 132 13.24 8.80 -9.90
C GLN A 132 14.49 8.60 -9.03
N LYS A 133 14.56 9.28 -7.85
CA LYS A 133 15.65 9.08 -6.90
C LYS A 133 15.57 7.68 -6.26
N ASN A 134 14.36 7.23 -5.93
CA ASN A 134 14.12 5.88 -5.41
C ASN A 134 14.53 4.80 -6.42
N MET A 135 14.12 4.96 -7.69
CA MET A 135 14.49 4.05 -8.78
C MET A 135 16.00 3.94 -8.94
N LYS A 136 16.72 5.07 -8.94
CA LYS A 136 18.19 5.08 -8.99
C LYS A 136 18.85 4.43 -7.77
N ALA A 137 18.15 4.38 -6.65
CA ALA A 137 18.59 3.72 -5.42
C ALA A 137 18.15 2.23 -5.33
N GLY A 138 17.60 1.67 -6.42
CA GLY A 138 17.27 0.24 -6.53
C GLY A 138 15.84 -0.11 -6.09
N ASP A 139 14.92 0.82 -6.19
CA ASP A 139 13.50 0.58 -5.98
C ASP A 139 12.81 0.30 -7.32
N ASP A 140 12.59 -0.98 -7.60
CA ASP A 140 11.99 -1.44 -8.88
C ASP A 140 10.48 -1.15 -8.97
N GLU A 141 9.84 -0.79 -7.86
CA GLU A 141 8.42 -0.43 -7.82
C GLU A 141 8.18 1.08 -8.03
N SER A 142 9.25 1.88 -8.08
CA SER A 142 9.16 3.32 -8.28
C SER A 142 8.55 3.71 -9.63
N GLN A 143 7.70 4.73 -9.60
CA GLN A 143 7.02 5.23 -10.80
C GLN A 143 7.95 6.08 -11.67
N PRO A 144 7.98 5.87 -13.01
CA PRO A 144 8.71 6.72 -13.93
C PRO A 144 8.09 8.12 -14.02
N LEU A 145 8.90 9.11 -14.39
CA LEU A 145 8.40 10.44 -14.71
C LEU A 145 7.53 10.38 -15.98
N ASP A 146 6.29 10.84 -15.88
CA ASP A 146 5.34 10.92 -16.98
C ASP A 146 5.04 12.38 -17.32
N GLU A 147 5.73 12.91 -18.33
CA GLU A 147 5.57 14.30 -18.79
C GLU A 147 4.23 14.53 -19.50
N GLU A 148 3.63 13.50 -20.12
CA GLU A 148 2.32 13.61 -20.75
C GLU A 148 1.23 13.76 -19.70
N PHE A 149 1.31 12.97 -18.64
CA PHE A 149 0.42 13.09 -17.50
C PHE A 149 0.54 14.45 -16.81
N LEU A 150 1.76 14.94 -16.57
CA LEU A 150 1.98 16.28 -16.00
C LEU A 150 1.42 17.39 -16.91
N THR A 151 1.61 17.26 -18.23
CA THR A 151 1.02 18.19 -19.19
C THR A 151 -0.51 18.17 -19.10
N ALA A 152 -1.13 17.00 -19.00
CA ALA A 152 -2.58 16.89 -18.83
C ALA A 152 -3.06 17.59 -17.56
N LEU A 153 -2.37 17.41 -16.43
CA LEU A 153 -2.70 18.09 -15.17
C LEU A 153 -2.59 19.62 -15.29
N SER A 154 -1.65 20.14 -16.08
CA SER A 154 -1.45 21.58 -16.27
C SER A 154 -2.66 22.31 -16.90
N TYR A 155 -3.51 21.60 -17.64
CA TYR A 155 -4.76 22.14 -18.18
C TYR A 155 -5.86 22.30 -17.12
N GLY A 156 -5.62 21.82 -15.91
CA GLY A 156 -6.55 21.87 -14.78
C GLY A 156 -7.32 20.57 -14.62
N CYS A 157 -7.37 20.10 -13.37
CA CYS A 157 -8.10 18.92 -12.98
C CYS A 157 -9.03 19.25 -11.79
N PRO A 158 -10.32 18.91 -11.85
CA PRO A 158 -11.20 19.09 -10.69
C PRO A 158 -10.79 18.15 -9.58
N PRO A 159 -11.17 18.43 -8.32
CA PRO A 159 -11.01 17.46 -7.23
C PRO A 159 -11.70 16.15 -7.59
N LEU A 160 -10.95 15.07 -7.54
CA LEU A 160 -11.44 13.71 -7.81
C LEU A 160 -10.73 12.70 -6.93
N GLY A 161 -11.27 11.51 -6.85
CA GLY A 161 -10.68 10.38 -6.19
C GLY A 161 -11.03 9.10 -6.94
N GLY A 162 -10.25 8.08 -6.72
CA GLY A 162 -10.44 6.79 -7.34
C GLY A 162 -10.33 5.64 -6.35
N ILE A 163 -10.82 4.49 -6.76
CA ILE A 163 -10.64 3.22 -6.09
C ILE A 163 -10.33 2.15 -7.11
N GLY A 164 -9.26 1.41 -6.87
CA GLY A 164 -8.96 0.16 -7.53
C GLY A 164 -9.41 -1.03 -6.68
N TYR A 165 -9.82 -2.10 -7.33
CA TYR A 165 -10.05 -3.36 -6.66
C TYR A 165 -9.41 -4.50 -7.44
N GLY A 166 -8.74 -5.38 -6.70
CA GLY A 166 -8.08 -6.55 -7.28
C GLY A 166 -9.09 -7.62 -7.64
N VAL A 167 -9.57 -7.66 -8.89
CA VAL A 167 -10.56 -8.66 -9.34
C VAL A 167 -10.07 -10.07 -9.07
N ASP A 168 -8.83 -10.39 -9.41
CA ASP A 168 -8.26 -11.71 -9.17
C ASP A 168 -8.20 -12.05 -7.68
N ARG A 169 -7.76 -11.10 -6.84
CA ARG A 169 -7.75 -11.27 -5.38
C ARG A 169 -9.14 -11.47 -4.82
N LEU A 170 -10.14 -10.73 -5.33
CA LEU A 170 -11.54 -10.88 -4.93
C LEU A 170 -12.07 -12.27 -5.31
N ILE A 171 -11.76 -12.77 -6.51
CA ILE A 171 -12.13 -14.12 -6.93
C ILE A 171 -11.44 -15.14 -6.05
N MET A 172 -10.14 -15.03 -5.81
CA MET A 172 -9.38 -15.89 -4.90
C MET A 172 -10.04 -15.97 -3.52
N PHE A 173 -10.44 -14.80 -3.00
CA PHE A 173 -11.12 -14.69 -1.71
C PHE A 173 -12.48 -15.42 -1.71
N ILE A 174 -13.35 -15.17 -2.71
CA ILE A 174 -14.68 -15.76 -2.80
C ILE A 174 -14.62 -17.29 -3.00
N THR A 175 -13.67 -17.76 -3.80
CA THR A 175 -13.49 -19.18 -4.12
C THR A 175 -12.63 -19.94 -3.11
N ASN A 176 -12.08 -19.23 -2.10
CA ASN A 176 -11.10 -19.76 -1.15
C ASN A 176 -9.88 -20.42 -1.83
N THR A 177 -9.40 -19.79 -2.90
CA THR A 177 -8.27 -20.22 -3.71
C THR A 177 -7.08 -19.29 -3.45
N TRP A 178 -5.89 -19.86 -3.19
CA TRP A 178 -4.75 -19.04 -2.73
C TRP A 178 -3.66 -18.83 -3.78
N ALA A 179 -3.75 -19.45 -4.93
CA ALA A 179 -2.84 -19.25 -6.05
C ALA A 179 -3.54 -18.48 -7.18
N ILE A 180 -3.05 -17.28 -7.48
CA ILE A 180 -3.63 -16.39 -8.51
C ILE A 180 -3.77 -17.08 -9.88
N ARG A 181 -2.84 -17.97 -10.25
CA ARG A 181 -2.91 -18.75 -11.50
C ARG A 181 -4.12 -19.68 -11.60
N GLU A 182 -4.76 -20.00 -10.48
CA GLU A 182 -5.94 -20.88 -10.47
C GLU A 182 -7.24 -20.11 -10.74
N VAL A 183 -7.20 -18.78 -10.65
CA VAL A 183 -8.35 -17.91 -10.92
C VAL A 183 -8.23 -17.14 -12.24
N ILE A 184 -7.04 -17.13 -12.86
CA ILE A 184 -6.80 -16.53 -14.17
C ILE A 184 -7.06 -17.59 -15.24
N ALA A 185 -7.94 -17.29 -16.22
CA ALA A 185 -8.32 -18.23 -17.27
C ALA A 185 -7.14 -18.69 -18.15
N PHE A 186 -6.17 -17.83 -18.40
CA PHE A 186 -4.98 -18.12 -19.21
C PHE A 186 -3.71 -17.62 -18.53
N PRO A 187 -3.26 -18.27 -17.43
CA PRO A 187 -2.08 -17.84 -16.71
C PRO A 187 -0.80 -18.08 -17.52
N LEU A 188 0.16 -17.17 -17.38
CA LEU A 188 1.49 -17.40 -17.93
C LEU A 188 2.15 -18.58 -17.23
N MET A 189 2.50 -19.60 -18.00
CA MET A 189 3.19 -20.78 -17.52
C MET A 189 4.67 -20.71 -17.88
N ARG A 190 5.53 -21.34 -17.06
CA ARG A 190 6.93 -21.51 -17.44
C ARG A 190 7.00 -22.42 -18.66
N PRO A 191 7.86 -22.12 -19.65
CA PRO A 191 8.11 -23.05 -20.76
C PRO A 191 8.50 -24.42 -20.21
N GLU A 192 7.97 -25.49 -20.82
CA GLU A 192 8.43 -26.82 -20.54
C GLU A 192 9.93 -26.90 -20.89
N LYS A 193 10.74 -27.47 -20.01
CA LYS A 193 12.13 -27.75 -20.34
C LYS A 193 12.12 -28.96 -21.28
N GLU A 194 12.62 -28.76 -22.50
CA GLU A 194 12.98 -29.88 -23.38
C GLU A 194 14.07 -30.76 -22.76
#